data_81aafe4e5ffcf6642c6b18965f1d8f68
#
_entry.id   81aafe4e5ffcf6642c6b18965f1d8f68
#
_cell.length_a   1.000
_cell.length_b   1.000
_cell.length_c   1.000
_cell.angle_alpha   90.00
_cell.angle_beta   90.00
_cell.angle_gamma   90.00
#
_symmetry.space_group_name_H-M   'P 1'
#
loop_
_entity.id
_entity.type
_entity.pdbx_description
1 polymer ?
#
loop_
_entity_poly.entity_id
_entity_poly.type
_entity_poly.pdbx_seq_one_letter_code
_entity_poly.pdbx_strand_id
1 'polypeptide(L)'
;MNLDIKGQLVWEDSIEIFNQLEEIEKEYKSILDANSRVVYENDMIEVEPLNVTILSNGGVSWILNAVYDKLMDIKSMGIEIITHAYGVCASAGLCLFLAGDKRYAGEGTVFMYHAEQYANIQDDINNVIEFAQFVKENDRFEKIFIENTNVTKEMLDEHKGRDWYFGYDLAMKIGLLTPIEVEEEKEYIITESECIKVMR
;
A
#
# COMPACT_ATOMS: atom_id res chain seq x y z
N MET A 1 10.29 -10.28 -2.67
CA MET A 1 10.41 -9.51 -3.94
C MET A 1 10.12 -8.05 -3.69
N ASN A 2 10.45 -7.12 -4.62
CA ASN A 2 10.27 -5.68 -4.41
C ASN A 2 9.59 -5.02 -5.63
N LEU A 3 8.69 -4.08 -5.36
CA LEU A 3 8.04 -3.21 -6.33
C LEU A 3 8.13 -1.76 -5.86
N ASP A 4 8.54 -0.86 -6.73
CA ASP A 4 8.60 0.58 -6.44
C ASP A 4 7.50 1.32 -7.21
N ILE A 5 6.65 2.07 -6.49
CA ILE A 5 5.62 2.95 -7.05
C ILE A 5 5.98 4.38 -6.67
N LYS A 6 6.60 5.09 -7.60
CA LYS A 6 7.16 6.43 -7.37
C LYS A 6 6.60 7.44 -8.35
N GLY A 7 6.38 8.67 -7.90
CA GLY A 7 5.88 9.76 -8.72
C GLY A 7 4.36 9.73 -8.92
N GLN A 8 3.92 10.24 -10.05
CA GLN A 8 2.52 10.30 -10.41
C GLN A 8 2.12 9.08 -11.24
N LEU A 9 0.97 8.48 -10.93
CA LEU A 9 0.43 7.36 -11.69
C LEU A 9 -0.16 7.86 -13.01
N VAL A 10 0.68 7.95 -14.03
CA VAL A 10 0.34 8.31 -15.41
C VAL A 10 0.56 7.12 -16.32
N TRP A 11 0.06 7.20 -17.56
CA TRP A 11 0.08 6.08 -18.50
C TRP A 11 1.50 5.56 -18.79
N GLU A 12 2.44 6.47 -18.99
CA GLU A 12 3.83 6.13 -19.34
C GLU A 12 4.50 5.31 -18.25
N ASP A 13 4.35 5.73 -16.98
CA ASP A 13 4.97 5.07 -15.84
C ASP A 13 4.24 3.76 -15.47
N SER A 14 2.95 3.67 -15.78
CA SER A 14 2.14 2.48 -15.48
C SER A 14 2.58 1.24 -16.24
N ILE A 15 3.08 1.40 -17.46
CA ILE A 15 3.55 0.28 -18.29
C ILE A 15 4.72 -0.44 -17.60
N GLU A 16 5.64 0.31 -17.01
CA GLU A 16 6.77 -0.26 -16.29
C GLU A 16 6.32 -0.99 -15.01
N ILE A 17 5.41 -0.38 -14.23
CA ILE A 17 4.83 -1.00 -13.04
C ILE A 17 4.13 -2.32 -13.41
N PHE A 18 3.36 -2.33 -14.49
CA PHE A 18 2.69 -3.53 -14.98
C PHE A 18 3.65 -4.63 -15.39
N ASN A 19 4.68 -4.30 -16.16
CA ASN A 19 5.70 -5.26 -16.58
C ASN A 19 6.39 -5.89 -15.37
N GLN A 20 6.76 -5.08 -14.36
CA GLN A 20 7.34 -5.58 -13.11
C GLN A 20 6.37 -6.50 -12.37
N LEU A 21 5.09 -6.14 -12.27
CA LEU A 21 4.07 -6.97 -11.62
C LEU A 21 3.85 -8.31 -12.35
N GLU A 22 3.90 -8.33 -13.68
CA GLU A 22 3.79 -9.56 -14.47
C GLU A 22 5.00 -10.48 -14.24
N GLU A 23 6.21 -9.93 -14.16
CA GLU A 23 7.42 -10.69 -13.86
C GLU A 23 7.38 -11.26 -12.45
N ILE A 24 7.01 -10.44 -11.46
CA ILE A 24 6.83 -10.84 -10.06
C ILE A 24 5.80 -11.96 -9.95
N GLU A 25 4.64 -11.82 -10.57
CA GLU A 25 3.60 -12.84 -10.55
C GLU A 25 4.07 -14.16 -11.17
N LYS A 26 4.80 -14.08 -12.27
CA LYS A 26 5.36 -15.26 -12.95
C LYS A 26 6.39 -15.98 -12.06
N GLU A 27 7.23 -15.21 -11.35
CA GLU A 27 8.22 -15.77 -10.43
C GLU A 27 7.53 -16.47 -9.26
N TYR A 28 6.51 -15.86 -8.62
CA TYR A 28 5.73 -16.52 -7.57
C TYR A 28 5.05 -17.80 -8.06
N LYS A 29 4.43 -17.77 -9.24
CA LYS A 29 3.81 -18.97 -9.82
C LYS A 29 4.84 -20.10 -10.02
N SER A 30 6.06 -19.75 -10.44
CA SER A 30 7.15 -20.72 -10.59
C SER A 30 7.57 -21.34 -9.26
N ILE A 31 7.71 -20.54 -8.19
CA ILE A 31 8.06 -20.99 -6.85
C ILE A 31 6.95 -21.90 -6.30
N LEU A 32 5.69 -21.49 -6.41
CA LEU A 32 4.55 -22.26 -5.92
C LEU A 32 4.38 -23.58 -6.67
N ASP A 33 4.59 -23.60 -8.00
CA ASP A 33 4.58 -24.83 -8.79
C ASP A 33 5.74 -25.76 -8.41
N ALA A 34 6.94 -25.22 -8.19
CA ALA A 34 8.06 -26.02 -7.68
C ALA A 34 7.74 -26.64 -6.33
N ASN A 35 7.22 -25.85 -5.38
CA ASN A 35 6.86 -26.30 -4.05
C ASN A 35 5.74 -27.36 -4.07
N SER A 36 4.82 -27.29 -5.01
CA SER A 36 3.72 -28.27 -5.13
C SER A 36 4.19 -29.68 -5.46
N ARG A 37 5.44 -29.84 -5.95
CA ARG A 37 6.07 -31.11 -6.33
C ARG A 37 7.02 -31.64 -5.26
N VAL A 38 7.26 -30.88 -4.20
CA VAL A 38 8.18 -31.25 -3.12
C VAL A 38 7.47 -32.22 -2.16
N VAL A 39 8.17 -33.26 -1.74
CA VAL A 39 7.66 -34.27 -0.81
C VAL A 39 8.00 -33.96 0.64
N TYR A 40 9.13 -33.32 0.87
CA TYR A 40 9.63 -32.99 2.21
C TYR A 40 9.62 -31.46 2.41
N GLU A 41 9.06 -31.01 3.52
CA GLU A 41 8.92 -29.61 3.87
C GLU A 41 10.25 -28.84 3.86
N ASN A 42 11.34 -29.50 4.27
CA ASN A 42 12.69 -28.93 4.29
C ASN A 42 13.28 -28.63 2.90
N ASP A 43 12.68 -29.18 1.85
CA ASP A 43 13.14 -28.98 0.47
C ASP A 43 12.31 -27.88 -0.24
N MET A 44 11.31 -27.29 0.45
CA MET A 44 10.50 -26.21 -0.11
C MET A 44 11.30 -24.91 -0.23
N ILE A 45 11.07 -24.19 -1.31
CA ILE A 45 11.59 -22.84 -1.51
C ILE A 45 10.76 -21.90 -0.62
N GLU A 46 11.43 -21.10 0.19
CA GLU A 46 10.78 -20.08 1.01
C GLU A 46 10.07 -19.04 0.11
N VAL A 47 8.84 -18.71 0.46
CA VAL A 47 8.03 -17.74 -0.26
C VAL A 47 8.10 -16.41 0.46
N GLU A 48 9.02 -15.57 0.01
CA GLU A 48 9.21 -14.22 0.56
C GLU A 48 8.01 -13.30 0.26
N PRO A 49 7.67 -12.36 1.14
CA PRO A 49 6.62 -11.39 0.88
C PRO A 49 6.95 -10.46 -0.28
N LEU A 50 5.92 -9.87 -0.89
CA LEU A 50 6.08 -8.75 -1.82
C LEU A 50 6.16 -7.44 -1.06
N ASN A 51 7.32 -6.78 -1.10
CA ASN A 51 7.52 -5.46 -0.54
C ASN A 51 7.20 -4.39 -1.60
N VAL A 52 6.25 -3.51 -1.31
CA VAL A 52 5.84 -2.43 -2.21
C VAL A 52 6.19 -1.08 -1.58
N THR A 53 7.13 -0.37 -2.19
CA THR A 53 7.51 0.99 -1.75
C THR A 53 6.66 2.02 -2.46
N ILE A 54 6.03 2.92 -1.71
CA ILE A 54 5.15 3.96 -2.25
C ILE A 54 5.68 5.36 -1.86
N LEU A 55 5.96 6.14 -2.90
CA LEU A 55 6.27 7.58 -2.83
C LEU A 55 5.50 8.25 -3.96
N SER A 56 4.20 8.48 -3.77
CA SER A 56 3.31 8.90 -4.85
C SER A 56 2.28 9.92 -4.37
N ASN A 57 2.07 10.94 -5.16
CA ASN A 57 0.98 11.91 -4.99
C ASN A 57 -0.35 11.47 -5.64
N GLY A 58 -0.40 10.23 -6.15
CA GLY A 58 -1.58 9.68 -6.79
C GLY A 58 -1.55 9.76 -8.31
N GLY A 59 -2.70 9.77 -8.95
CA GLY A 59 -2.82 9.82 -10.41
C GLY A 59 -4.14 9.26 -10.92
N VAL A 60 -4.11 8.64 -12.08
CA VAL A 60 -5.28 8.24 -12.86
C VAL A 60 -5.98 7.01 -12.27
N SER A 61 -7.29 7.07 -12.06
CA SER A 61 -8.09 6.05 -11.36
C SER A 61 -8.07 4.69 -12.04
N TRP A 62 -8.15 4.60 -13.35
CA TRP A 62 -8.11 3.29 -14.03
C TRP A 62 -6.74 2.63 -13.94
N ILE A 63 -5.64 3.42 -13.83
CA ILE A 63 -4.30 2.88 -13.56
C ILE A 63 -4.23 2.35 -12.13
N LEU A 64 -4.74 3.12 -11.16
CA LEU A 64 -4.89 2.67 -9.79
C LEU A 64 -5.61 1.32 -9.73
N ASN A 65 -6.80 1.25 -10.34
CA ASN A 65 -7.62 0.05 -10.31
C ASN A 65 -6.89 -1.17 -10.89
N ALA A 66 -6.22 -0.97 -12.02
CA ALA A 66 -5.48 -2.03 -12.68
C ALA A 66 -4.30 -2.54 -11.83
N VAL A 67 -3.50 -1.63 -11.24
CA VAL A 67 -2.38 -1.99 -10.35
C VAL A 67 -2.90 -2.65 -9.06
N TYR A 68 -3.98 -2.10 -8.48
CA TYR A 68 -4.58 -2.67 -7.28
C TYR A 68 -5.11 -4.09 -7.52
N ASP A 69 -5.82 -4.32 -8.62
CA ASP A 69 -6.32 -5.65 -8.98
C ASP A 69 -5.18 -6.65 -9.16
N LYS A 70 -4.09 -6.23 -9.80
CA LYS A 70 -2.90 -7.07 -9.96
C LYS A 70 -2.23 -7.42 -8.63
N LEU A 71 -2.18 -6.49 -7.68
CA LEU A 71 -1.72 -6.77 -6.31
C LEU A 71 -2.66 -7.78 -5.62
N MET A 72 -3.98 -7.63 -5.80
CA MET A 72 -4.95 -8.58 -5.25
C MET A 72 -4.82 -9.97 -5.89
N ASP A 73 -4.51 -10.08 -7.17
CA ASP A 73 -4.23 -11.37 -7.82
C ASP A 73 -3.02 -12.06 -7.17
N ILE A 74 -1.92 -11.33 -6.94
CA ILE A 74 -0.74 -11.85 -6.23
C ILE A 74 -1.11 -12.28 -4.80
N LYS A 75 -1.86 -11.46 -4.08
CA LYS A 75 -2.34 -11.77 -2.72
C LYS A 75 -3.21 -13.03 -2.69
N SER A 76 -4.05 -13.23 -3.72
CA SER A 76 -4.92 -14.42 -3.84
C SER A 76 -4.13 -15.74 -3.97
N MET A 77 -2.86 -15.68 -4.34
CA MET A 77 -1.94 -16.82 -4.37
C MET A 77 -1.37 -17.16 -2.98
N GLY A 78 -1.76 -16.46 -1.93
CA GLY A 78 -1.24 -16.63 -0.57
C GLY A 78 0.06 -15.86 -0.30
N ILE A 79 0.43 -14.92 -1.17
CA ILE A 79 1.61 -14.08 -0.98
C ILE A 79 1.28 -12.89 -0.08
N GLU A 80 2.02 -12.75 1.02
CA GLU A 80 1.92 -11.57 1.89
C GLU A 80 2.41 -10.32 1.16
N ILE A 81 1.65 -9.23 1.21
CA ILE A 81 2.05 -7.93 0.68
C ILE A 81 2.37 -7.00 1.83
N ILE A 82 3.57 -6.42 1.80
CA ILE A 82 4.03 -5.43 2.77
C ILE A 82 4.22 -4.10 2.06
N THR A 83 3.47 -3.06 2.45
CA THR A 83 3.60 -1.74 1.85
C THR A 83 4.38 -0.79 2.74
N HIS A 84 5.26 0.00 2.14
CA HIS A 84 6.09 1.01 2.80
C HIS A 84 5.85 2.37 2.15
N ALA A 85 5.44 3.37 2.93
CA ALA A 85 5.25 4.73 2.45
C ALA A 85 6.34 5.68 2.96
N TYR A 86 6.84 6.56 2.08
CA TYR A 86 7.81 7.58 2.41
C TYR A 86 7.44 8.92 1.78
N GLY A 87 7.68 10.02 2.51
CA GLY A 87 7.46 11.37 2.02
C GLY A 87 5.99 11.69 1.75
N VAL A 88 5.45 11.32 0.60
CA VAL A 88 4.04 11.51 0.25
C VAL A 88 3.39 10.19 -0.18
N CYS A 89 2.21 9.95 0.36
CA CYS A 89 1.35 8.81 0.00
C CYS A 89 -0.09 9.33 -0.12
N ALA A 90 -0.50 9.72 -1.33
CA ALA A 90 -1.70 10.51 -1.54
C ALA A 90 -2.62 9.89 -2.60
N SER A 91 -3.96 10.10 -2.44
CA SER A 91 -4.95 9.76 -3.46
C SER A 91 -4.82 8.28 -3.92
N ALA A 92 -4.62 8.05 -5.20
CA ALA A 92 -4.38 6.70 -5.75
C ALA A 92 -3.19 5.98 -5.08
N GLY A 93 -2.13 6.71 -4.68
CA GLY A 93 -1.00 6.15 -3.92
C GLY A 93 -1.42 5.63 -2.54
N LEU A 94 -2.31 6.35 -1.84
CA LEU A 94 -2.86 5.89 -0.56
C LEU A 94 -3.73 4.65 -0.75
N CYS A 95 -4.50 4.56 -1.82
CA CYS A 95 -5.30 3.37 -2.12
C CYS A 95 -4.40 2.14 -2.38
N LEU A 96 -3.31 2.29 -3.14
CA LEU A 96 -2.34 1.21 -3.34
C LEU A 96 -1.62 0.81 -2.05
N PHE A 97 -1.38 1.77 -1.15
CA PHE A 97 -0.81 1.49 0.17
C PHE A 97 -1.71 0.57 1.01
N LEU A 98 -3.03 0.72 0.87
CA LEU A 98 -4.02 -0.13 1.54
C LEU A 98 -4.08 -1.56 1.00
N ALA A 99 -3.42 -1.89 -0.10
CA ALA A 99 -3.30 -3.26 -0.58
C ALA A 99 -2.42 -4.13 0.33
N GLY A 100 -1.55 -3.52 1.17
CA GLY A 100 -0.68 -4.23 2.09
C GLY A 100 -1.42 -4.95 3.22
N ASP A 101 -0.99 -6.18 3.52
CA ASP A 101 -1.36 -6.91 4.74
C ASP A 101 -0.68 -6.28 5.96
N LYS A 102 0.57 -5.86 5.78
CA LYS A 102 1.32 -5.03 6.72
C LYS A 102 1.67 -3.71 6.05
N ARG A 103 1.54 -2.63 6.79
CA ARG A 103 1.67 -1.27 6.27
C ARG A 103 2.55 -0.44 7.18
N TYR A 104 3.68 0.01 6.66
CA TYR A 104 4.66 0.80 7.40
C TYR A 104 4.94 2.13 6.70
N ALA A 105 5.31 3.14 7.46
CA ALA A 105 5.67 4.44 6.91
C ALA A 105 6.79 5.10 7.71
N GLY A 106 7.54 5.97 7.07
CA GLY A 106 8.43 6.88 7.78
C GLY A 106 7.63 7.93 8.57
N GLU A 107 8.13 8.37 9.73
CA GLU A 107 7.46 9.35 10.60
C GLU A 107 7.15 10.68 9.89
N GLY A 108 7.98 11.08 8.91
CA GLY A 108 7.77 12.27 8.09
C GLY A 108 6.79 12.09 6.93
N THR A 109 6.11 10.94 6.82
CA THR A 109 5.18 10.67 5.71
C THR A 109 3.90 11.49 5.87
N VAL A 110 3.49 12.13 4.78
CA VAL A 110 2.22 12.83 4.67
C VAL A 110 1.26 11.97 3.84
N PHE A 111 0.13 11.65 4.43
CA PHE A 111 -0.96 10.97 3.75
C PHE A 111 -2.01 11.98 3.28
N MET A 112 -2.68 11.68 2.16
CA MET A 112 -3.81 12.49 1.72
C MET A 112 -4.91 11.62 1.11
N TYR A 113 -6.10 11.76 1.66
CA TYR A 113 -7.33 11.25 1.11
C TYR A 113 -8.16 12.37 0.50
N HIS A 114 -8.72 12.16 -0.64
CA HIS A 114 -9.82 12.93 -1.19
C HIS A 114 -10.78 12.02 -1.94
N ALA A 115 -12.07 12.37 -1.89
CA ALA A 115 -13.01 11.82 -2.85
C ALA A 115 -12.66 12.38 -4.23
N GLU A 116 -12.59 11.54 -5.25
CA GLU A 116 -12.27 11.98 -6.61
C GLU A 116 -13.13 13.18 -7.02
N GLN A 117 -12.48 14.17 -7.63
CA GLN A 117 -13.17 15.36 -8.13
C GLN A 117 -13.28 15.25 -9.65
N TYR A 118 -14.51 15.28 -10.15
CA TYR A 118 -14.74 15.35 -11.59
C TYR A 118 -14.67 16.81 -12.04
N ALA A 119 -13.65 17.16 -12.79
CA ALA A 119 -13.53 18.47 -13.42
C ALA A 119 -14.29 18.45 -14.75
N ASN A 120 -15.46 19.12 -14.80
CA ASN A 120 -16.26 19.43 -15.99
C ASN A 120 -17.07 18.28 -16.62
N ILE A 121 -18.26 18.02 -16.05
CA ILE A 121 -19.34 17.36 -16.78
C ILE A 121 -20.04 18.42 -17.62
N GLN A 122 -19.81 18.43 -18.94
CA GLN A 122 -20.69 19.13 -19.89
C GLN A 122 -21.74 18.14 -20.41
N ASP A 123 -22.95 18.64 -20.67
CA ASP A 123 -24.22 17.97 -20.89
C ASP A 123 -24.29 16.99 -22.10
N ASP A 124 -23.46 15.95 -22.16
CA ASP A 124 -23.52 14.91 -23.18
C ASP A 124 -23.79 13.53 -22.55
N ILE A 125 -24.54 12.65 -23.24
CA ILE A 125 -24.90 11.31 -22.76
C ILE A 125 -23.66 10.42 -22.49
N ASN A 126 -22.56 10.68 -23.17
CA ASN A 126 -21.29 10.02 -22.90
C ASN A 126 -20.78 10.36 -21.50
N ASN A 127 -21.01 11.58 -21.04
CA ASN A 127 -20.63 12.05 -19.69
C ASN A 127 -21.42 11.32 -18.59
N VAL A 128 -22.64 10.85 -18.86
CA VAL A 128 -23.45 10.09 -17.89
C VAL A 128 -22.84 8.71 -17.64
N ILE A 129 -22.30 8.07 -18.69
CA ILE A 129 -21.64 6.76 -18.58
C ILE A 129 -20.30 6.92 -17.83
N GLU A 130 -19.52 7.93 -18.19
CA GLU A 130 -18.24 8.25 -17.53
C GLU A 130 -18.49 8.64 -16.06
N PHE A 131 -19.53 9.41 -15.78
CA PHE A 131 -19.92 9.76 -14.42
C PHE A 131 -20.36 8.53 -13.60
N ALA A 132 -21.14 7.62 -14.18
CA ALA A 132 -21.54 6.40 -13.50
C ALA A 132 -20.34 5.47 -13.21
N GLN A 133 -19.36 5.43 -14.10
CA GLN A 133 -18.09 4.74 -13.88
C GLN A 133 -17.30 5.38 -12.75
N PHE A 134 -17.14 6.69 -12.78
CA PHE A 134 -16.49 7.49 -11.77
C PHE A 134 -17.09 7.31 -10.36
N VAL A 135 -18.42 7.31 -10.24
CA VAL A 135 -19.09 7.05 -8.95
C VAL A 135 -18.71 5.66 -8.41
N LYS A 136 -18.66 4.64 -9.27
CA LYS A 136 -18.23 3.29 -8.84
C LYS A 136 -16.78 3.24 -8.39
N GLU A 137 -15.89 4.00 -9.02
CA GLU A 137 -14.48 4.05 -8.66
C GLU A 137 -14.29 4.76 -7.32
N ASN A 138 -15.00 5.85 -7.08
CA ASN A 138 -15.04 6.52 -5.78
C ASN A 138 -15.56 5.62 -4.67
N ASP A 139 -16.68 4.93 -4.91
CA ASP A 139 -17.24 3.99 -3.95
C ASP A 139 -16.23 2.87 -3.63
N ARG A 140 -15.44 2.44 -4.62
CA ARG A 140 -14.40 1.43 -4.43
C ARG A 140 -13.28 1.90 -3.51
N PHE A 141 -12.71 3.10 -3.74
CA PHE A 141 -11.65 3.63 -2.89
C PHE A 141 -12.13 3.87 -1.46
N GLU A 142 -13.31 4.49 -1.32
CA GLU A 142 -13.94 4.69 -0.02
C GLU A 142 -14.14 3.36 0.73
N LYS A 143 -14.64 2.34 0.03
CA LYS A 143 -14.82 1.00 0.57
C LYS A 143 -13.49 0.39 1.01
N ILE A 144 -12.46 0.43 0.18
CA ILE A 144 -11.12 -0.08 0.51
C ILE A 144 -10.59 0.63 1.76
N PHE A 145 -10.79 1.96 1.88
CA PHE A 145 -10.30 2.71 3.02
C PHE A 145 -11.01 2.32 4.32
N ILE A 146 -12.33 2.21 4.30
CA ILE A 146 -13.14 1.79 5.44
C ILE A 146 -12.82 0.35 5.86
N GLU A 147 -12.72 -0.57 4.90
CA GLU A 147 -12.49 -2.00 5.18
C GLU A 147 -11.08 -2.30 5.74
N ASN A 148 -10.11 -1.44 5.46
CA ASN A 148 -8.71 -1.66 5.84
C ASN A 148 -8.22 -0.76 6.98
N THR A 149 -9.10 0.07 7.56
CA THR A 149 -8.76 0.99 8.65
C THR A 149 -9.90 1.08 9.67
N ASN A 150 -9.73 1.93 10.70
CA ASN A 150 -10.79 2.28 11.65
C ASN A 150 -11.57 3.53 11.20
N VAL A 151 -11.40 3.98 9.97
CA VAL A 151 -12.12 5.13 9.41
C VAL A 151 -13.55 4.73 9.10
N THR A 152 -14.51 5.57 9.51
CA THR A 152 -15.92 5.35 9.22
C THR A 152 -16.41 6.20 8.05
N LYS A 153 -17.56 5.87 7.50
CA LYS A 153 -18.20 6.66 6.45
C LYS A 153 -18.43 8.11 6.89
N GLU A 154 -18.87 8.32 8.14
CA GLU A 154 -19.13 9.63 8.73
C GLU A 154 -17.85 10.48 8.76
N MET A 155 -16.71 9.87 9.13
CA MET A 155 -15.41 10.55 9.10
C MET A 155 -15.02 11.01 7.69
N LEU A 156 -15.27 10.18 6.67
CA LEU A 156 -15.01 10.54 5.28
C LEU A 156 -15.97 11.65 4.79
N ASP A 157 -17.23 11.61 5.19
CA ASP A 157 -18.23 12.61 4.82
C ASP A 157 -17.91 13.99 5.42
N GLU A 158 -17.27 14.06 6.59
CA GLU A 158 -16.75 15.31 7.16
C GLU A 158 -15.68 15.98 6.29
N HIS A 159 -14.97 15.20 5.49
CA HIS A 159 -13.94 15.68 4.57
C HIS A 159 -14.40 15.76 3.11
N LYS A 160 -15.70 15.55 2.85
CA LYS A 160 -16.24 15.57 1.50
C LYS A 160 -16.06 16.95 0.85
N GLY A 161 -15.51 16.95 -0.37
CA GLY A 161 -15.25 18.17 -1.15
C GLY A 161 -13.99 18.94 -0.75
N ARG A 162 -13.13 18.36 0.10
CA ARG A 162 -11.81 18.90 0.44
C ARG A 162 -10.79 17.80 0.64
N ASP A 163 -9.52 18.11 0.44
CA ASP A 163 -8.43 17.18 0.72
C ASP A 163 -8.24 17.01 2.22
N TRP A 164 -8.13 15.76 2.67
CA TRP A 164 -7.81 15.42 4.04
C TRP A 164 -6.36 14.99 4.16
N TYR A 165 -5.50 15.90 4.62
CA TYR A 165 -4.10 15.65 4.88
C TYR A 165 -3.89 15.22 6.32
N PHE A 166 -3.05 14.20 6.55
CA PHE A 166 -2.70 13.75 7.89
C PHE A 166 -1.31 13.11 7.92
N GLY A 167 -0.70 13.12 9.11
CA GLY A 167 0.63 12.58 9.35
C GLY A 167 0.60 11.23 10.05
N TYR A 168 1.79 10.78 10.43
CA TYR A 168 2.05 9.47 11.03
C TYR A 168 1.18 9.16 12.25
N ASP A 169 1.07 10.10 13.21
CA ASP A 169 0.32 9.87 14.45
C ASP A 169 -1.17 9.59 14.21
N LEU A 170 -1.79 10.32 13.29
CA LEU A 170 -3.19 10.07 12.93
C LEU A 170 -3.31 8.79 12.12
N ALA A 171 -2.38 8.50 11.24
CA ALA A 171 -2.33 7.25 10.47
C ALA A 171 -2.29 6.01 11.41
N MET A 172 -1.51 6.07 12.49
CA MET A 172 -1.52 5.04 13.54
C MET A 172 -2.87 4.93 14.24
N LYS A 173 -3.46 6.05 14.65
CA LYS A 173 -4.74 6.08 15.38
C LYS A 173 -5.90 5.51 14.58
N ILE A 174 -5.94 5.79 13.27
CA ILE A 174 -6.99 5.27 12.39
C ILE A 174 -6.73 3.85 11.88
N GLY A 175 -5.67 3.19 12.35
CA GLY A 175 -5.32 1.83 11.94
C GLY A 175 -4.83 1.72 10.49
N LEU A 176 -4.38 2.84 9.91
CA LEU A 176 -3.76 2.82 8.56
C LEU A 176 -2.41 2.10 8.59
N LEU A 177 -1.64 2.25 9.67
CA LEU A 177 -0.33 1.62 9.84
C LEU A 177 -0.42 0.40 10.75
N THR A 178 0.39 -0.60 10.47
CA THR A 178 0.60 -1.76 11.32
C THR A 178 1.50 -1.36 12.50
N PRO A 179 1.11 -1.63 13.76
CA PRO A 179 1.97 -1.40 14.90
C PRO A 179 3.26 -2.22 14.77
N ILE A 180 4.39 -1.60 15.05
CA ILE A 180 5.67 -2.31 15.16
C ILE A 180 5.70 -2.89 16.59
N GLU A 181 5.72 -4.21 16.68
CA GLU A 181 6.03 -4.87 17.96
C GLU A 181 7.51 -4.62 18.26
N VAL A 182 7.78 -3.69 19.15
CA VAL A 182 9.12 -3.52 19.70
C VAL A 182 9.29 -4.65 20.71
N GLU A 183 10.15 -5.63 20.42
CA GLU A 183 10.63 -6.53 21.47
C GLU A 183 11.22 -5.65 22.56
N GLU A 184 10.74 -5.80 23.80
CA GLU A 184 11.27 -5.04 24.95
C GLU A 184 12.79 -5.16 24.95
N GLU A 185 13.48 -4.03 24.74
CA GLU A 185 14.93 -3.98 24.85
C GLU A 185 15.28 -4.57 26.21
N LYS A 186 16.02 -5.69 26.22
CA LYS A 186 16.63 -6.16 27.45
C LYS A 186 17.50 -5.01 27.96
N GLU A 187 17.11 -4.42 29.06
CA GLU A 187 17.92 -3.42 29.76
C GLU A 187 19.31 -4.02 29.99
N TYR A 188 20.26 -3.69 29.16
CA TYR A 188 21.65 -4.00 29.41
C TYR A 188 22.12 -3.03 30.51
N ILE A 189 22.04 -3.47 31.77
CA ILE A 189 22.70 -2.78 32.89
C ILE A 189 24.20 -2.94 32.65
N ILE A 190 24.80 -1.93 32.00
CA ILE A 190 26.25 -1.83 31.89
C ILE A 190 26.76 -1.49 33.27
N THR A 191 27.29 -2.46 33.98
CA THR A 191 27.92 -2.23 35.27
C THR A 191 29.23 -1.46 35.08
N GLU A 192 29.56 -0.55 36.01
CA GLU A 192 30.81 0.28 35.96
C GLU A 192 32.07 -0.54 35.77
N SER A 193 32.07 -1.84 36.09
CA SER A 193 33.20 -2.74 35.91
C SER A 193 33.47 -3.12 34.41
N GLU A 194 32.52 -2.95 33.51
CA GLU A 194 32.71 -3.24 32.09
C GLU A 194 33.23 -2.02 31.29
N CYS A 195 32.96 -0.80 31.76
CA CYS A 195 33.52 0.42 31.16
C CYS A 195 35.06 0.53 31.30
N ILE A 196 35.66 -0.11 32.31
CA ILE A 196 37.11 0.00 32.57
C ILE A 196 37.94 -0.92 31.64
N LYS A 197 37.33 -1.91 31.00
CA LYS A 197 38.05 -2.83 30.07
C LYS A 197 38.28 -2.28 28.67
N VAL A 198 37.62 -1.21 28.29
CA VAL A 198 37.74 -0.61 26.94
C VAL A 198 38.79 0.52 26.88
N MET A 199 39.32 0.94 28.02
CA MET A 199 40.34 2.01 28.12
C MET A 199 41.74 1.51 28.50
N ARG A 200 42.12 0.27 28.25
CA ARG A 200 43.48 -0.24 28.40
C ARG A 200 44.02 -0.89 27.15
#